data_1c8afb2af540af40a5d19ad20bc69d2e
#
_entry.id   1c8afb2af540af40a5d19ad20bc69d2e
#
_cell.length_a   1.000
_cell.length_b   1.000
_cell.length_c   1.000
_cell.angle_alpha   90.00
_cell.angle_beta   90.00
_cell.angle_gamma   90.00
#
_symmetry.space_group_name_H-M   'P 1'
#
loop_
_entity.id
_entity.type
_entity.pdbx_description
1 polymer ?
#
loop_
_entity_poly.entity_id
_entity_poly.type
_entity_poly.pdbx_seq_one_letter_code
_entity_poly.pdbx_strand_id
1 'polypeptide(L)' 'MRDPEIIETEMMEISALADDAIKLERIIAWCASHPDEVPFVLHQLLGQRDKHPSQDS' A
#
# COMPACT_ATOMS: atom_id res chain seq x y z
N MET A 1 3.45 -0.45 -15.81
CA MET A 1 3.28 -0.78 -14.39
C MET A 1 4.09 -2.02 -14.07
N ARG A 2 4.70 -2.03 -12.89
CA ARG A 2 5.52 -3.17 -12.53
C ARG A 2 4.65 -4.35 -12.11
N ASP A 3 5.30 -5.48 -11.91
CA ASP A 3 4.62 -6.68 -11.48
C ASP A 3 3.92 -6.43 -10.14
N PRO A 4 2.64 -6.81 -10.02
CA PRO A 4 1.93 -6.60 -8.74
C PRO A 4 2.62 -7.22 -7.55
N GLU A 5 3.32 -8.33 -7.75
CA GLU A 5 4.02 -8.95 -6.63
C GLU A 5 5.14 -8.06 -6.11
N ILE A 6 5.81 -7.35 -7.00
CA ILE A 6 6.86 -6.45 -6.58
C ILE A 6 6.28 -5.30 -5.80
N ILE A 7 5.15 -4.77 -6.27
CA ILE A 7 4.49 -3.67 -5.57
C ILE A 7 4.07 -4.11 -4.18
N GLU A 8 3.48 -5.29 -4.08
CA GLU A 8 3.05 -5.81 -2.79
C GLU A 8 4.21 -6.01 -1.84
N THR A 9 5.31 -6.53 -2.35
CA THR A 9 6.49 -6.75 -1.53
C THR A 9 7.01 -5.42 -0.98
N GLU A 10 7.05 -4.40 -1.81
CA GLU A 10 7.52 -3.10 -1.36
C GLU A 10 6.59 -2.50 -0.32
N MET A 11 5.29 -2.65 -0.50
CA MET A 11 4.34 -2.17 0.48
C MET A 11 4.48 -2.91 1.79
N MET A 12 4.71 -4.21 1.72
CA MET A 12 4.90 -4.99 2.94
C MET A 12 6.15 -4.57 3.68
N GLU A 13 7.22 -4.29 2.94
CA GLU A 13 8.45 -3.84 3.58
C GLU A 13 8.25 -2.52 4.30
N ILE A 14 7.52 -1.62 3.68
CA ILE A 14 7.22 -0.34 4.32
C ILE A 14 6.35 -0.56 5.55
N SER A 15 5.35 -1.43 5.43
CA SER A 15 4.45 -1.69 6.55
C SER A 15 5.15 -2.32 7.73
N ALA A 16 6.25 -3.00 7.48
CA ALA A 16 6.99 -3.67 8.54
C ALA A 16 7.86 -2.71 9.35
N LEU A 17 8.00 -1.48 8.91
CA LEU A 17 8.78 -0.52 9.66
C LEU A 17 8.12 -0.23 10.99
N ALA A 18 8.94 -0.17 12.04
CA ALA A 18 8.39 0.00 13.37
C ALA A 18 8.10 1.47 13.69
N ASP A 19 8.85 2.36 13.11
CA ASP A 19 8.70 3.78 13.40
C ASP A 19 7.68 4.42 12.47
N ASP A 20 6.61 4.97 13.03
CA ASP A 20 5.54 5.52 12.23
C ASP A 20 5.99 6.70 11.39
N ALA A 21 6.88 7.52 11.90
CA ALA A 21 7.36 8.67 11.14
C ALA A 21 8.15 8.23 9.93
N ILE A 22 9.02 7.24 10.13
CA ILE A 22 9.81 6.71 9.02
C ILE A 22 8.90 6.01 8.02
N LYS A 23 7.92 5.27 8.52
CA LYS A 23 6.98 4.59 7.65
C LYS A 23 6.26 5.60 6.75
N LEU A 24 5.81 6.69 7.33
CA LEU A 24 5.11 7.71 6.56
C LEU A 24 6.02 8.33 5.51
N GLU A 25 7.27 8.62 5.89
CA GLU A 25 8.23 9.14 4.93
C GLU A 25 8.45 8.20 3.77
N ARG A 26 8.55 6.89 4.07
CA ARG A 26 8.77 5.93 3.01
C ARG A 26 7.56 5.82 2.11
N ILE A 27 6.36 5.90 2.67
CA ILE A 27 5.15 5.87 1.85
C ILE A 27 5.12 7.06 0.92
N ILE A 28 5.43 8.25 1.43
CA ILE A 28 5.43 9.44 0.62
C ILE A 28 6.48 9.34 -0.49
N ALA A 29 7.67 8.86 -0.14
CA ALA A 29 8.73 8.69 -1.13
C ALA A 29 8.34 7.68 -2.19
N TRP A 30 7.69 6.60 -1.77
CA TRP A 30 7.25 5.59 -2.72
C TRP A 30 6.22 6.16 -3.68
N CYS A 31 5.27 6.90 -3.16
CA CYS A 31 4.24 7.52 -4.00
C CYS A 31 4.84 8.50 -4.99
N ALA A 32 5.85 9.24 -4.56
CA ALA A 32 6.51 10.19 -5.44
C ALA A 32 7.30 9.49 -6.54
N SER A 33 7.88 8.33 -6.22
CA SER A 33 8.67 7.58 -7.18
C SER A 33 7.80 6.76 -8.14
N HIS A 34 6.62 6.37 -7.70
CA HIS A 34 5.76 5.50 -8.49
C HIS A 34 4.34 6.04 -8.58
N PRO A 35 4.19 7.25 -9.13
CA PRO A 35 2.86 7.86 -9.16
C PRO A 35 1.85 7.05 -9.97
N ASP A 36 2.32 6.32 -10.97
CA ASP A 36 1.42 5.53 -11.81
C ASP A 36 0.87 4.33 -11.08
N GLU A 37 1.51 3.92 -10.00
CA GLU A 37 1.09 2.73 -9.27
C GLU A 37 0.26 3.04 -8.04
N VAL A 38 0.15 4.31 -7.69
CA VAL A 38 -0.64 4.70 -6.53
C VAL A 38 -2.09 4.26 -6.65
N PRO A 39 -2.76 4.48 -7.78
CA PRO A 39 -4.15 4.03 -7.90
C PRO A 39 -4.31 2.53 -7.73
N PHE A 40 -3.33 1.76 -8.20
CA PHE A 40 -3.38 0.32 -8.06
C PHE A 40 -3.35 -0.08 -6.58
N VAL A 41 -2.45 0.53 -5.81
CA VAL A 41 -2.35 0.24 -4.39
C VAL A 41 -3.61 0.64 -3.66
N LEU A 42 -4.14 1.81 -3.96
CA LEU A 42 -5.36 2.26 -3.34
C LEU A 42 -6.52 1.33 -3.66
N HIS A 43 -6.59 0.87 -4.90
CA HIS A 43 -7.64 -0.04 -5.29
C HIS A 43 -7.55 -1.36 -4.53
N GLN A 44 -6.35 -1.85 -4.31
CA GLN A 44 -6.17 -3.07 -3.57
C GLN A 44 -6.60 -2.92 -2.11
N LEU A 45 -6.24 -1.81 -1.50
CA LEU A 45 -6.63 -1.56 -0.13
C LEU A 45 -8.13 -1.45 0.02
N LEU A 46 -8.78 -0.74 -0.89
CA LEU A 46 -10.23 -0.60 -0.84
C LEU A 46 -10.91 -1.92 -1.11
N GLY A 47 -10.35 -2.71 -2.02
CA GLY A 47 -10.90 -4.02 -2.29
C GLY A 47 -10.84 -4.92 -1.09
N GLN A 48 -9.76 -4.87 -0.35
CA GLN A 48 -9.63 -5.65 0.85
C GLN A 48 -10.66 -5.25 1.89
N ARG A 49 -10.88 -3.96 2.01
CA ARG A 49 -11.88 -3.48 2.96
C ARG A 49 -13.26 -3.97 2.58
N ASP A 50 -13.56 -3.95 1.29
CA ASP A 50 -14.85 -4.41 0.83
C ASP A 50 -15.07 -5.87 1.13
N LYS A 51 -14.01 -6.65 1.11
CA LYS A 51 -14.12 -8.05 1.34
C LYS A 51 -14.29 -8.41 2.78
N HIS A 52 -14.20 -7.46 3.66
CA HIS A 52 -14.26 -7.74 5.05
C HIS A 52 -15.71 -7.79 5.46
N PRO A 53 -16.29 -8.93 5.52
CA PRO A 53 -17.72 -9.01 5.68
C PRO A 53 -18.19 -8.59 7.03
N SER A 54 -17.36 -8.74 7.95
CA SER A 54 -17.83 -8.54 9.27
C SER A 54 -18.20 -7.14 9.56
N GLN A 55 -17.80 -6.35 8.75
CA GLN A 55 -17.93 -5.13 9.03
C GLN A 55 -19.16 -4.69 8.98
N ASP A 56 -19.74 -4.87 8.33
CA ASP A 56 -20.79 -4.38 8.12
C ASP A 56 -21.64 -4.64 8.98
N SER A 57 -21.61 -4.99 9.43
CA SER A 57 -22.44 -5.25 10.19
C SER A 57 -23.13 -4.73 10.55
#